data_3f086198c7ed2fd7b8c82999f669fbc7
#
_entry.id   3f086198c7ed2fd7b8c82999f669fbc7
#
_cell.length_a   1.000
_cell.length_b   1.000
_cell.length_c   1.000
_cell.angle_alpha   90.00
_cell.angle_beta   90.00
_cell.angle_gamma   90.00
#
_symmetry.space_group_name_H-M   'P 1'
#
loop_
_entity.id
_entity.type
_entity.pdbx_description
1 polymer ?
#
loop_
_entity_poly.entity_id
_entity_poly.type
_entity_poly.pdbx_seq_one_letter_code
_entity_poly.pdbx_strand_id
1 'polypeptide(L)'
;MFDYVREIIKSFENISKKEFIINNSQDTNSFKVTKLIEIIYGIRNFVGNANKFAKKKIYISIKSDNQMTEISIEDDGNGYSKEVLNKIGEPYIKSSSYDDKSKSGLGLGIFIGKTLLERNGAKVICRNSKTRSGAEVLLTWKNKELKNL
;
A
#
# COMPACT_ATOMS: atom_id res chain seq x y z
N MET A 1 -4.70 -13.26 -4.31
CA MET A 1 -4.17 -11.93 -3.86
C MET A 1 -2.70 -11.76 -4.19
N PHE A 2 -1.87 -12.71 -3.84
CA PHE A 2 -0.41 -12.64 -4.10
C PHE A 2 -0.07 -12.36 -5.57
N ASP A 3 -0.70 -13.05 -6.49
CA ASP A 3 -0.42 -12.86 -7.93
C ASP A 3 -0.75 -11.44 -8.41
N TYR A 4 -1.79 -10.82 -7.88
CA TYR A 4 -2.17 -9.44 -8.22
C TYR A 4 -1.14 -8.43 -7.71
N VAL A 5 -0.68 -8.61 -6.47
CA VAL A 5 0.38 -7.78 -5.91
C VAL A 5 1.67 -7.94 -6.72
N ARG A 6 2.01 -9.16 -7.09
CA ARG A 6 3.19 -9.45 -7.89
C ARG A 6 3.14 -8.81 -9.28
N GLU A 7 1.99 -8.84 -9.96
CA GLU A 7 1.79 -8.16 -11.24
C GLU A 7 1.99 -6.64 -11.10
N ILE A 8 1.44 -6.05 -10.05
CA ILE A 8 1.60 -4.62 -9.75
C ILE A 8 3.08 -4.30 -9.58
N ILE A 9 3.79 -5.06 -8.76
CA ILE A 9 5.21 -4.85 -8.49
C ILE A 9 6.04 -4.94 -9.77
N LYS A 10 5.80 -5.93 -10.60
CA LYS A 10 6.49 -6.07 -11.89
C LYS A 10 6.34 -4.84 -12.77
N SER A 11 5.17 -4.20 -12.77
CA SER A 11 4.95 -2.99 -13.54
C SER A 11 5.82 -1.81 -13.07
N PHE A 12 6.15 -1.75 -11.78
CA PHE A 12 7.06 -0.74 -11.23
C PHE A 12 8.53 -1.12 -11.39
N GLU A 13 8.89 -2.39 -11.22
CA GLU A 13 10.28 -2.86 -11.37
C GLU A 13 10.87 -2.51 -12.73
N ASN A 14 10.08 -2.54 -13.78
CA ASN A 14 10.51 -2.23 -15.14
C ASN A 14 10.90 -0.77 -15.34
N ILE A 15 10.43 0.15 -14.51
CA ILE A 15 10.66 1.59 -14.66
C ILE A 15 11.35 2.21 -13.44
N SER A 16 11.42 1.51 -12.34
CA SER A 16 12.01 2.00 -11.08
C SER A 16 13.45 1.55 -10.94
N LYS A 17 14.28 2.44 -10.35
CA LYS A 17 15.63 2.10 -9.91
C LYS A 17 15.68 1.54 -8.48
N LYS A 18 14.54 1.44 -7.81
CA LYS A 18 14.43 0.99 -6.43
C LYS A 18 14.21 -0.51 -6.35
N GLU A 19 14.63 -1.12 -5.28
CA GLU A 19 14.52 -2.54 -5.04
C GLU A 19 13.19 -2.86 -4.33
N PHE A 20 12.45 -3.82 -4.86
CA PHE A 20 11.23 -4.35 -4.25
C PHE A 20 11.53 -5.69 -3.59
N ILE A 21 11.32 -5.78 -2.29
CA ILE A 21 11.51 -6.99 -1.50
C ILE A 21 10.14 -7.53 -1.11
N ILE A 22 9.81 -8.71 -1.63
CA ILE A 22 8.51 -9.34 -1.42
C ILE A 22 8.67 -10.50 -0.45
N ASN A 23 7.89 -10.49 0.62
CA ASN A 23 7.79 -11.58 1.56
C ASN A 23 6.38 -12.12 1.56
N ASN A 24 6.23 -13.40 1.28
CA ASN A 24 4.93 -14.07 1.21
C ASN A 24 4.87 -15.19 2.27
N SER A 25 3.93 -15.04 3.18
CA SER A 25 3.60 -16.03 4.19
C SER A 25 2.13 -16.39 4.05
N GLN A 26 1.84 -17.33 3.16
CA GLN A 26 0.48 -17.85 2.96
C GLN A 26 0.37 -19.25 3.56
N ASP A 27 -0.70 -19.46 4.30
CA ASP A 27 -1.10 -20.79 4.69
C ASP A 27 -1.58 -21.58 3.47
N THR A 28 -1.42 -22.90 3.48
CA THR A 28 -1.69 -23.81 2.35
C THR A 28 -3.14 -23.77 1.84
N ASN A 29 -4.04 -23.15 2.57
CA ASN A 29 -5.44 -22.97 2.21
C ASN A 29 -5.71 -21.66 1.45
N SER A 30 -4.90 -21.36 0.43
CA SER A 30 -5.15 -20.19 -0.42
C SER A 30 -6.51 -20.29 -1.11
N PHE A 31 -7.38 -19.33 -0.90
CA PHE A 31 -8.63 -19.21 -1.63
C PHE A 31 -8.49 -18.26 -2.82
N LYS A 32 -9.31 -18.47 -3.84
CA LYS A 32 -9.34 -17.59 -4.99
C LYS A 32 -10.08 -16.30 -4.64
N VAL A 33 -9.48 -15.18 -4.96
CA VAL A 33 -10.09 -13.86 -4.86
C VAL A 33 -10.45 -13.40 -6.26
N THR A 34 -11.67 -12.91 -6.45
CA THR A 34 -12.08 -12.32 -7.73
C THR A 34 -11.22 -11.10 -8.02
N LYS A 35 -10.74 -11.00 -9.25
CA LYS A 35 -9.94 -9.85 -9.70
C LYS A 35 -10.83 -8.63 -9.81
N LEU A 36 -10.78 -7.76 -8.82
CA LEU A 36 -11.48 -6.48 -8.82
C LEU A 36 -10.52 -5.35 -9.18
N ILE A 37 -10.88 -4.61 -10.20
CA ILE A 37 -10.12 -3.45 -10.69
C ILE A 37 -9.89 -2.44 -9.56
N GLU A 38 -10.90 -2.18 -8.74
CA GLU A 38 -10.80 -1.23 -7.62
C GLU A 38 -9.74 -1.63 -6.59
N ILE A 39 -9.65 -2.92 -6.25
CA ILE A 39 -8.62 -3.43 -5.34
C ILE A 39 -7.23 -3.26 -5.95
N ILE A 40 -7.09 -3.60 -7.23
CA ILE A 40 -5.81 -3.46 -7.94
C ILE A 40 -5.37 -2.00 -7.99
N TYR A 41 -6.25 -1.08 -8.36
CA TYR A 41 -5.93 0.35 -8.38
C TYR A 41 -5.64 0.90 -6.98
N GLY A 42 -6.37 0.45 -5.97
CA GLY A 42 -6.11 0.84 -4.60
C GLY A 42 -4.71 0.44 -4.12
N ILE A 43 -4.34 -0.82 -4.31
CA ILE A 43 -3.00 -1.31 -3.97
C ILE A 43 -1.94 -0.58 -4.80
N ARG A 44 -2.18 -0.41 -6.10
CA ARG A 44 -1.26 0.29 -7.00
C ARG A 44 -0.96 1.72 -6.55
N ASN A 45 -1.94 2.44 -6.04
CA ASN A 45 -1.73 3.78 -5.50
C ASN A 45 -0.75 3.79 -4.33
N PHE A 46 -0.87 2.82 -3.40
CA PHE A 46 0.03 2.73 -2.26
C PHE A 46 1.44 2.25 -2.65
N VAL A 47 1.54 1.28 -3.55
CA VAL A 47 2.84 0.85 -4.09
C VAL A 47 3.52 2.00 -4.84
N GLY A 48 2.76 2.78 -5.61
CA GLY A 48 3.26 3.95 -6.32
C GLY A 48 3.78 5.03 -5.37
N ASN A 49 3.08 5.29 -4.27
CA ASN A 49 3.57 6.21 -3.24
C ASN A 49 4.85 5.69 -2.57
N ALA A 50 4.90 4.42 -2.21
CA ALA A 50 6.11 3.83 -1.64
C ALA A 50 7.29 3.95 -2.62
N ASN A 51 7.08 3.66 -3.89
CA ASN A 51 8.11 3.83 -4.92
C ASN A 51 8.59 5.27 -5.04
N LYS A 52 7.68 6.24 -4.95
CA LYS A 52 7.98 7.66 -5.07
C LYS A 52 8.82 8.18 -3.89
N PHE A 53 8.49 7.77 -2.67
CA PHE A 53 9.09 8.30 -1.45
C PHE A 53 10.23 7.47 -0.87
N ALA A 54 10.38 6.21 -1.28
CA ALA A 54 11.49 5.36 -0.86
C ALA A 54 12.84 5.97 -1.30
N LYS A 55 13.86 5.75 -0.51
CA LYS A 55 15.25 6.08 -0.86
C LYS A 55 15.83 5.03 -1.80
N LYS A 56 15.76 3.75 -1.41
CA LYS A 56 16.33 2.62 -2.14
C LYS A 56 15.45 1.38 -2.19
N LYS A 57 14.68 1.11 -1.14
CA LYS A 57 14.00 -0.18 -0.94
C LYS A 57 12.54 -0.01 -0.55
N ILE A 58 11.71 -0.89 -1.10
CA ILE A 58 10.31 -1.03 -0.74
C ILE A 58 10.09 -2.47 -0.30
N TYR A 59 9.46 -2.65 0.86
CA TYR A 59 9.20 -3.96 1.45
C TYR A 59 7.71 -4.25 1.41
N ILE A 60 7.34 -5.33 0.75
CA ILE A 60 5.95 -5.76 0.65
C ILE A 60 5.82 -7.14 1.28
N SER A 61 4.98 -7.24 2.28
CA SER A 61 4.69 -8.47 2.99
C SER A 61 3.22 -8.85 2.78
N ILE A 62 2.98 -10.11 2.45
CA ILE A 62 1.63 -10.65 2.30
C ILE A 62 1.49 -11.83 3.25
N LYS A 63 0.52 -11.73 4.14
CA LYS A 63 0.18 -12.79 5.10
C LYS A 63 -1.28 -13.15 4.93
N SER A 64 -1.56 -14.43 4.85
CA SER A 64 -2.95 -14.91 4.78
C SER A 64 -3.09 -16.19 5.59
N ASP A 65 -4.10 -16.22 6.44
CA ASP A 65 -4.52 -17.40 7.17
C ASP A 65 -5.98 -17.76 6.82
N ASN A 66 -6.63 -18.58 7.62
CA ASN A 66 -8.01 -18.99 7.37
C ASN A 66 -9.05 -17.86 7.51
N GLN A 67 -8.72 -16.80 8.22
CA GLN A 67 -9.66 -15.74 8.59
C GLN A 67 -9.33 -14.38 7.96
N MET A 68 -8.05 -14.06 7.86
CA MET A 68 -7.57 -12.72 7.50
C MET A 68 -6.55 -12.77 6.38
N THR A 69 -6.56 -11.75 5.56
CA THR A 69 -5.48 -11.44 4.60
C THR A 69 -4.95 -10.06 4.91
N GLU A 70 -3.63 -9.96 5.04
CA GLU A 70 -2.93 -8.72 5.36
C GLU A 70 -1.85 -8.45 4.30
N ILE A 71 -1.79 -7.21 3.84
CA ILE A 71 -0.71 -6.71 2.99
C ILE A 71 -0.08 -5.52 3.70
N SER A 72 1.23 -5.57 3.90
CA SER A 72 2.02 -4.45 4.40
C SER A 72 2.89 -3.91 3.29
N ILE A 73 2.90 -2.60 3.11
CA ILE A 73 3.74 -1.87 2.15
C ILE A 73 4.56 -0.86 2.93
N GLU A 74 5.86 -1.09 3.03
CA GLU A 74 6.78 -0.22 3.75
C GLU A 74 7.87 0.31 2.84
N ASP A 75 8.32 1.54 3.07
CA ASP A 75 9.47 2.13 2.39
C ASP A 75 10.57 2.54 3.38
N ASP A 76 11.74 2.83 2.86
CA ASP A 76 12.90 3.32 3.61
C ASP A 76 13.08 4.84 3.50
N GLY A 77 12.03 5.56 3.15
CA GLY A 77 12.04 7.02 3.03
C GLY A 77 11.98 7.75 4.37
N ASN A 78 11.54 8.99 4.32
CA ASN A 78 11.46 9.84 5.52
C ASN A 78 10.21 9.61 6.39
N GLY A 79 9.26 8.81 5.89
CA GLY A 79 7.98 8.60 6.55
C GLY A 79 7.01 9.78 6.39
N TYR A 80 5.86 9.64 7.00
CA TYR A 80 4.85 10.71 7.04
C TYR A 80 5.21 11.75 8.12
N SER A 81 5.03 13.04 7.81
CA SER A 81 5.04 14.09 8.82
C SER A 81 3.80 13.99 9.73
N LYS A 82 3.85 14.62 10.91
CA LYS A 82 2.68 14.67 11.80
C LYS A 82 1.48 15.34 11.13
N GLU A 83 1.73 16.38 10.34
CA GLU A 83 0.70 17.09 9.58
C GLU A 83 -0.01 16.16 8.59
N VAL A 84 0.75 15.36 7.85
CA VAL A 84 0.20 14.38 6.90
C VAL A 84 -0.56 13.28 7.64
N LEU A 85 -0.02 12.73 8.74
CA LEU A 85 -0.70 11.69 9.52
C LEU A 85 -2.05 12.14 10.06
N ASN A 86 -2.17 13.41 10.46
CA ASN A 86 -3.44 13.97 10.96
C ASN A 86 -4.50 14.14 9.87
N LYS A 87 -4.08 14.16 8.59
CA LYS A 87 -4.95 14.40 7.44
C LYS A 87 -5.03 13.23 6.47
N ILE A 88 -4.53 12.05 6.86
CA ILE A 88 -4.54 10.87 6.00
C ILE A 88 -5.97 10.56 5.53
N GLY A 89 -6.12 10.37 4.23
CA GLY A 89 -7.40 10.10 3.60
C GLY A 89 -8.19 11.34 3.16
N GLU A 90 -7.72 12.55 3.46
CA GLU A 90 -8.26 13.77 2.88
C GLU A 90 -7.65 14.02 1.49
N PRO A 91 -8.43 14.54 0.52
CA PRO A 91 -7.88 14.90 -0.79
C PRO A 91 -6.92 16.08 -0.68
N TYR A 92 -5.88 16.07 -1.54
CA TYR A 92 -4.93 17.17 -1.70
C TYR A 92 -4.16 17.56 -0.44
N ILE A 93 -3.71 16.58 0.35
CA ILE A 93 -2.83 16.84 1.49
C ILE A 93 -1.50 17.42 0.99
N LYS A 94 -1.12 18.58 1.53
CA LYS A 94 0.19 19.18 1.33
C LYS A 94 0.83 19.46 2.66
N SER A 95 2.08 19.02 2.85
CA SER A 95 2.88 19.44 4.01
C SER A 95 3.44 20.84 3.77
N SER A 96 3.35 21.71 4.76
CA SER A 96 3.90 23.07 4.69
C SER A 96 5.42 23.11 4.57
N SER A 97 6.12 22.05 5.00
CA SER A 97 7.57 21.90 4.88
C SER A 97 8.00 21.35 3.53
N TYR A 98 7.11 21.28 2.58
CA TYR A 98 7.26 20.47 1.39
C TYR A 98 7.40 21.31 0.14
N ASP A 99 8.63 21.60 -0.25
CA ASP A 99 8.95 22.43 -1.40
C ASP A 99 9.19 21.66 -2.71
N ASP A 100 9.15 20.35 -2.66
CA ASP A 100 9.44 19.50 -3.82
C ASP A 100 8.19 19.24 -4.66
N LYS A 101 8.07 19.97 -5.76
CA LYS A 101 6.98 19.82 -6.72
C LYS A 101 6.85 18.43 -7.32
N SER A 102 7.94 17.64 -7.37
CA SER A 102 7.91 16.26 -7.89
C SER A 102 7.09 15.29 -7.03
N LYS A 103 6.81 15.64 -5.78
CA LYS A 103 6.08 14.83 -4.81
C LYS A 103 4.67 15.35 -4.52
N SER A 104 4.13 16.21 -5.37
CA SER A 104 2.86 16.92 -5.14
C SER A 104 1.60 16.05 -5.20
N GLY A 105 1.66 14.79 -5.61
CA GLY A 105 0.50 13.91 -5.76
C GLY A 105 0.14 13.05 -4.53
N LEU A 106 0.86 13.18 -3.40
CA LEU A 106 0.72 12.31 -2.24
C LEU A 106 -0.71 12.23 -1.67
N GLY A 107 -1.36 13.38 -1.48
CA GLY A 107 -2.69 13.43 -0.88
C GLY A 107 -3.75 12.76 -1.72
N LEU A 108 -3.70 12.93 -3.03
CA LEU A 108 -4.66 12.32 -3.94
C LEU A 108 -4.48 10.79 -4.03
N GLY A 109 -3.26 10.31 -4.10
CA GLY A 109 -2.96 8.88 -4.16
C GLY A 109 -3.43 8.12 -2.92
N ILE A 110 -3.18 8.67 -1.73
CA ILE A 110 -3.65 8.09 -0.46
C ILE A 110 -5.19 8.10 -0.40
N PHE A 111 -5.81 9.21 -0.75
CA PHE A 111 -7.28 9.34 -0.77
C PHE A 111 -7.94 8.31 -1.69
N ILE A 112 -7.48 8.19 -2.93
CA ILE A 112 -8.01 7.23 -3.89
C ILE A 112 -7.78 5.80 -3.41
N GLY A 113 -6.57 5.47 -3.01
CA GLY A 113 -6.22 4.12 -2.56
C GLY A 113 -7.05 3.70 -1.36
N LYS A 114 -7.12 4.54 -0.35
CA LYS A 114 -7.92 4.29 0.86
C LYS A 114 -9.41 4.12 0.54
N THR A 115 -9.97 5.01 -0.25
CA THR A 115 -11.39 4.97 -0.64
C THR A 115 -11.73 3.69 -1.39
N LEU A 116 -10.94 3.33 -2.41
CA LEU A 116 -11.18 2.13 -3.20
C LEU A 116 -11.09 0.86 -2.36
N LEU A 117 -10.09 0.76 -1.49
CA LEU A 117 -9.87 -0.43 -0.69
C LEU A 117 -10.90 -0.57 0.43
N GLU A 118 -11.26 0.51 1.10
CA GLU A 118 -12.26 0.48 2.16
C GLU A 118 -13.66 0.17 1.62
N ARG A 119 -14.01 0.66 0.43
CA ARG A 119 -15.26 0.28 -0.25
C ARG A 119 -15.34 -1.22 -0.53
N ASN A 120 -14.21 -1.87 -0.68
CA ASN A 120 -14.10 -3.30 -0.94
C ASN A 120 -13.67 -4.11 0.30
N GLY A 121 -14.04 -3.63 1.49
CA GLY A 121 -13.93 -4.35 2.74
C GLY A 121 -12.58 -4.31 3.44
N ALA A 122 -11.61 -3.57 2.91
CA ALA A 122 -10.32 -3.43 3.56
C ALA A 122 -10.38 -2.49 4.76
N LYS A 123 -9.58 -2.77 5.77
CA LYS A 123 -9.16 -1.78 6.75
C LYS A 123 -7.80 -1.23 6.31
N VAL A 124 -7.68 0.07 6.19
CA VAL A 124 -6.46 0.75 5.75
C VAL A 124 -5.87 1.56 6.89
N ILE A 125 -4.64 1.26 7.27
CA ILE A 125 -3.89 1.99 8.30
C ILE A 125 -2.63 2.54 7.67
N CYS A 126 -2.42 3.85 7.75
CA CYS A 126 -1.19 4.52 7.35
C CYS A 126 -0.46 4.99 8.60
N ARG A 127 0.79 4.63 8.72
CA ARG A 127 1.63 4.96 9.88
C ARG A 127 3.10 5.02 9.48
N ASN A 128 3.95 5.47 10.36
CA ASN A 128 5.39 5.35 10.17
C ASN A 128 5.87 3.98 10.65
N SER A 129 6.78 3.38 9.89
CA SER A 129 7.37 2.08 10.24
C SER A 129 8.19 2.19 11.52
N LYS A 130 8.03 1.19 12.41
CA LYS A 130 8.81 1.10 13.65
C LYS A 130 10.22 0.53 13.45
N THR A 131 10.40 -0.25 12.39
CA THR A 131 11.62 -1.00 12.11
C THR A 131 12.42 -0.42 10.95
N ARG A 132 11.77 0.34 10.09
CA ARG A 132 12.34 1.04 8.94
C ARG A 132 11.97 2.52 9.03
N SER A 133 12.80 3.40 8.54
CA SER A 133 12.63 4.85 8.70
C SER A 133 11.44 5.45 7.94
N GLY A 134 10.81 4.69 7.06
CA GLY A 134 9.83 5.19 6.13
C GLY A 134 8.37 5.03 6.58
N ALA A 135 7.47 5.20 5.62
CA ALA A 135 6.04 5.00 5.80
C ALA A 135 5.65 3.53 5.71
N GLU A 136 4.60 3.17 6.40
CA GLU A 136 3.97 1.85 6.32
C GLU A 136 2.48 2.00 6.07
N VAL A 137 1.98 1.23 5.12
CA VAL A 137 0.54 1.08 4.87
C VAL A 137 0.18 -0.37 5.14
N LEU A 138 -0.79 -0.57 6.02
CA LEU A 138 -1.31 -1.88 6.38
C LEU A 138 -2.72 -2.03 5.84
N LEU A 139 -2.91 -3.02 4.98
CA LEU A 139 -4.19 -3.36 4.37
C LEU A 139 -4.65 -4.70 4.93
N THR A 140 -5.85 -4.74 5.51
CA THR A 140 -6.37 -5.95 6.14
C THR A 140 -7.79 -6.24 5.67
N TRP A 141 -8.06 -7.48 5.28
CA TRP A 141 -9.39 -7.98 4.97
C TRP A 141 -9.75 -9.19 5.81
N LYS A 142 -11.02 -9.31 6.16
CA LYS A 142 -11.58 -10.59 6.54
C LYS A 142 -11.78 -11.43 5.26
N ASN A 143 -11.28 -12.65 5.24
CA ASN A 143 -11.36 -13.52 4.06
C ASN A 143 -12.80 -13.76 3.59
N LYS A 144 -13.74 -13.77 4.53
CA LYS A 144 -15.18 -13.82 4.26
C LYS A 144 -15.63 -12.68 3.34
N GLU A 145 -15.13 -11.48 3.55
CA GLU A 145 -15.49 -10.31 2.73
C GLU A 145 -14.85 -10.40 1.34
N LEU A 146 -13.58 -10.83 1.27
CA LEU A 146 -12.91 -11.05 -0.02
C LEU A 146 -13.58 -12.11 -0.90
N LYS A 147 -14.13 -13.15 -0.30
CA LYS A 147 -14.82 -14.23 -1.02
C LYS A 147 -16.17 -13.78 -1.60
N ASN A 148 -16.78 -12.77 -1.01
CA ASN A 148 -18.10 -12.28 -1.39
C ASN A 148 -18.05 -11.10 -2.40
N LEU A 149 -16.87 -10.69 -2.81
CA LEU A 149 -16.71 -9.69 -3.85
C LEU A 149 -16.91 -10.33 -5.26
#